data_0e4d63daf20a163ea7a0a4c412ffe2f4
#
_entry.id   0e4d63daf20a163ea7a0a4c412ffe2f4
#
_cell.length_a   1.000
_cell.length_b   1.000
_cell.length_c   1.000
_cell.angle_alpha   90.00
_cell.angle_beta   90.00
_cell.angle_gamma   90.00
#
_symmetry.space_group_name_H-M   'P 1'
#
loop_
_entity.id
_entity.type
_entity.pdbx_description
1 polymer ?
#
loop_
_entity_poly.entity_id
_entity_poly.type
_entity_poly.pdbx_seq_one_letter_code
_entity_poly.pdbx_strand_id
1 'polypeptide(L)'
;MNKVILVLISFFCFATTQAQINELGIFVGGSNFIGDVGSTAYVNPNSPAIGLLYKWNQTPRHSWRFSYIQSKLESKDVNSDEIRRVTRGFSFQNTVKELSGGIEFNFFDFNIYNPLERKITPYVFTGLSLSFYDSLFFKYGQAEFDSKQKTLALPIILGV
;
A
#
# COMPACT_ATOMS: atom_id res chain seq x y z
N MET A 1 29.68 7.53 -25.33
CA MET A 1 28.94 7.46 -24.04
C MET A 1 27.94 8.60 -24.04
N ASN A 2 26.66 8.32 -24.02
CA ASN A 2 25.61 9.35 -24.25
C ASN A 2 25.64 10.40 -23.12
N LYS A 3 25.69 11.69 -23.51
CA LYS A 3 25.67 12.83 -22.57
C LYS A 3 24.51 12.78 -21.59
N VAL A 4 23.40 12.18 -22.00
CA VAL A 4 22.20 11.95 -21.15
C VAL A 4 22.51 10.97 -20.00
N ILE A 5 23.29 9.91 -20.24
CA ILE A 5 23.68 8.94 -19.19
C ILE A 5 24.61 9.62 -18.18
N LEU A 6 25.52 10.47 -18.62
CA LEU A 6 26.41 11.24 -17.73
C LEU A 6 25.64 12.22 -16.85
N VAL A 7 24.63 12.88 -17.40
CA VAL A 7 23.75 13.80 -16.65
C VAL A 7 22.89 13.04 -15.64
N LEU A 8 22.36 11.87 -16.03
CA LEU A 8 21.62 11.01 -15.10
C LEU A 8 22.49 10.48 -13.95
N ILE A 9 23.71 10.03 -14.25
CA ILE A 9 24.66 9.57 -13.22
C ILE A 9 25.05 10.72 -12.30
N SER A 10 25.32 11.92 -12.84
CA SER A 10 25.62 13.11 -12.05
C SER A 10 24.45 13.49 -11.13
N PHE A 11 23.21 13.45 -11.62
CA PHE A 11 22.02 13.73 -10.81
C PHE A 11 21.85 12.71 -9.66
N PHE A 12 22.16 11.44 -9.91
CA PHE A 12 22.14 10.39 -8.89
C PHE A 12 23.22 10.58 -7.82
N CYS A 13 24.41 11.08 -8.17
CA CYS A 13 25.48 11.34 -7.21
C CYS A 13 25.17 12.51 -6.27
N PHE A 14 24.43 13.53 -6.70
CA PHE A 14 24.02 14.63 -5.83
C PHE A 14 22.93 14.25 -4.83
N ALA A 15 22.14 13.21 -5.11
CA ALA A 15 21.08 12.74 -4.22
C ALA A 15 21.58 12.03 -2.94
N THR A 16 22.84 11.60 -2.92
CA THR A 16 23.38 10.78 -1.80
C THR A 16 23.78 11.57 -0.55
N THR A 17 23.91 12.90 -0.63
CA THR A 17 24.38 13.72 0.51
C THR A 17 23.30 14.01 1.55
N GLN A 18 22.04 13.72 1.28
CA GLN A 18 20.89 13.95 2.17
C GLN A 18 20.06 12.66 2.41
N ALA A 19 20.65 11.49 2.17
CA ALA A 19 19.94 10.20 2.20
C ALA A 19 19.37 9.84 3.58
N GLN A 20 19.85 10.43 4.66
CA GLN A 20 19.31 10.22 6.02
C GLN A 20 17.97 10.95 6.25
N ILE A 21 17.72 12.04 5.52
CA ILE A 21 16.54 12.88 5.68
C ILE A 21 15.43 12.42 4.73
N ASN A 22 15.80 11.90 3.55
CA ASN A 22 14.88 11.51 2.51
C ASN A 22 15.05 10.04 2.14
N GLU A 23 13.98 9.27 2.16
CA GLU A 23 13.96 7.86 1.77
C GLU A 23 12.96 7.63 0.65
N LEU A 24 13.38 6.89 -0.36
CA LEU A 24 12.50 6.36 -1.40
C LEU A 24 12.44 4.85 -1.27
N GLY A 25 11.22 4.31 -1.25
CA GLY A 25 10.98 2.89 -1.12
C GLY A 25 10.01 2.37 -2.17
N ILE A 26 10.12 1.07 -2.42
CA ILE A 26 9.17 0.31 -3.23
C ILE A 26 8.39 -0.60 -2.30
N PHE A 27 7.07 -0.61 -2.44
CA PHE A 27 6.20 -1.54 -1.76
C PHE A 27 5.80 -2.68 -2.71
N VAL A 28 5.97 -3.91 -2.24
CA VAL A 28 5.49 -5.12 -2.91
C VAL A 28 4.78 -5.97 -1.87
N GLY A 29 3.55 -6.39 -2.15
CA GLY A 29 2.76 -7.14 -1.20
C GLY A 29 1.56 -7.82 -1.82
N GLY A 30 0.71 -8.36 -0.95
CA GLY A 30 -0.58 -8.94 -1.31
C GLY A 30 -1.72 -8.11 -0.75
N SER A 31 -2.82 -8.10 -1.46
CA SER A 31 -4.09 -7.51 -1.04
C SER A 31 -5.12 -8.58 -0.74
N ASN A 32 -5.97 -8.31 0.23
CA ASN A 32 -7.08 -9.15 0.64
C ASN A 32 -8.35 -8.30 0.71
N PHE A 33 -9.45 -8.83 0.24
CA PHE A 33 -10.77 -8.23 0.40
C PHE A 33 -11.53 -8.94 1.52
N ILE A 34 -12.05 -8.15 2.46
CA ILE A 34 -12.92 -8.62 3.53
C ILE A 34 -14.26 -7.92 3.39
N GLY A 35 -15.29 -8.67 3.09
CA GLY A 35 -16.61 -8.10 2.87
C GLY A 35 -17.69 -9.16 2.66
N ASP A 36 -18.74 -8.79 1.93
CA ASP A 36 -19.89 -9.66 1.70
C ASP A 36 -19.65 -10.77 0.68
N VAL A 37 -18.65 -10.64 -0.18
CA VAL A 37 -18.30 -11.62 -1.22
C VAL A 37 -17.00 -12.33 -0.89
N GLY A 38 -16.97 -13.65 -1.08
CA GLY A 38 -15.75 -14.46 -0.99
C GLY A 38 -15.45 -15.06 0.37
N SER A 39 -14.18 -15.33 0.64
CA SER A 39 -13.72 -15.97 1.85
C SER A 39 -14.03 -15.16 3.11
N THR A 40 -14.31 -15.86 4.20
CA THR A 40 -14.49 -15.27 5.54
C THR A 40 -13.18 -15.11 6.30
N ALA A 41 -12.06 -15.55 5.74
CA ALA A 41 -10.75 -15.44 6.36
C ALA A 41 -10.26 -13.99 6.41
N TYR A 42 -9.85 -13.51 7.59
CA TYR A 42 -9.37 -12.14 7.79
C TYR A 42 -8.02 -11.86 7.11
N VAL A 43 -7.17 -12.87 7.00
CA VAL A 43 -5.85 -12.74 6.37
C VAL A 43 -5.69 -13.82 5.31
N ASN A 44 -5.97 -13.47 4.08
CA ASN A 44 -5.83 -14.36 2.93
C ASN A 44 -5.48 -13.55 1.66
N PRO A 45 -4.26 -12.97 1.60
CA PRO A 45 -3.86 -12.16 0.45
C PRO A 45 -3.82 -13.02 -0.81
N ASN A 46 -4.69 -12.72 -1.75
CA ASN A 46 -4.89 -13.48 -2.98
C ASN A 46 -4.58 -12.68 -4.26
N SER A 47 -4.28 -11.41 -4.12
CA SER A 47 -4.04 -10.53 -5.25
C SER A 47 -2.80 -9.64 -4.99
N PRO A 48 -2.06 -9.22 -6.05
CA PRO A 48 -0.86 -8.42 -5.87
C PRO A 48 -1.16 -6.96 -5.55
N ALA A 49 -0.28 -6.36 -4.76
CA ALA A 49 -0.22 -4.94 -4.50
C ALA A 49 1.20 -4.42 -4.69
N ILE A 50 1.34 -3.31 -5.40
CA ILE A 50 2.62 -2.64 -5.64
C ILE A 50 2.47 -1.15 -5.37
N GLY A 51 3.56 -0.51 -4.96
CA GLY A 51 3.52 0.92 -4.71
C GLY A 51 4.89 1.55 -4.56
N LEU A 52 4.85 2.86 -4.41
CA LEU A 52 6.01 3.69 -4.12
C LEU A 52 5.76 4.43 -2.82
N LEU A 53 6.79 4.62 -2.04
CA LEU A 53 6.73 5.42 -0.83
C LEU A 53 7.91 6.39 -0.78
N TYR A 54 7.63 7.54 -0.21
CA TYR A 54 8.62 8.56 0.10
C TYR A 54 8.48 8.92 1.57
N LYS A 55 9.60 8.94 2.30
CA LYS A 55 9.65 9.40 3.68
C LYS A 55 10.59 10.60 3.79
N TRP A 56 10.14 11.56 4.54
CA TRP A 56 10.94 12.68 4.99
C TRP A 56 11.13 12.57 6.51
N ASN A 57 12.32 12.15 6.90
CA ASN A 57 12.69 11.92 8.30
C ASN A 57 13.06 13.26 8.96
N GLN A 58 12.19 13.77 9.82
CA GLN A 58 12.51 14.98 10.59
C GLN A 58 13.35 14.66 11.83
N THR A 59 13.10 13.50 12.44
CA THR A 59 13.84 13.00 13.60
C THR A 59 13.99 11.47 13.48
N PRO A 60 14.84 10.83 14.29
CA PRO A 60 14.93 9.36 14.29
C PRO A 60 13.61 8.63 14.57
N ARG A 61 12.64 9.33 15.16
CA ARG A 61 11.33 8.74 15.53
C ARG A 61 10.15 9.26 14.73
N HIS A 62 10.26 10.40 14.05
CA HIS A 62 9.14 11.02 13.35
C HIS A 62 9.51 11.25 11.89
N SER A 63 8.66 10.76 11.01
CA SER A 63 8.79 10.94 9.57
C SER A 63 7.45 11.35 8.95
N TRP A 64 7.51 12.22 7.96
CA TRP A 64 6.39 12.39 7.04
C TRP A 64 6.49 11.32 5.97
N ARG A 65 5.40 10.59 5.75
CA ARG A 65 5.34 9.55 4.72
C ARG A 65 4.25 9.86 3.71
N PHE A 66 4.63 9.74 2.45
CA PHE A 66 3.74 9.81 1.30
C PHE A 66 3.84 8.52 0.53
N SER A 67 2.71 7.94 0.13
CA SER A 67 2.75 6.72 -0.66
C SER A 67 1.66 6.69 -1.74
N TYR A 68 1.99 6.02 -2.83
CA TYR A 68 1.05 5.62 -3.86
C TYR A 68 1.08 4.11 -3.97
N ILE A 69 -0.08 3.48 -3.78
CA ILE A 69 -0.22 2.02 -3.84
C ILE A 69 -1.31 1.70 -4.86
N GLN A 70 -1.02 0.74 -5.71
CA GLN A 70 -2.01 0.13 -6.59
C GLN A 70 -2.14 -1.33 -6.20
N SER A 71 -3.37 -1.75 -5.88
CA SER A 71 -3.70 -3.12 -5.50
C SER A 71 -4.82 -3.66 -6.37
N LYS A 72 -4.73 -4.93 -6.74
CA LYS A 72 -5.87 -5.66 -7.27
C LYS A 72 -6.65 -6.26 -6.11
N LEU A 73 -7.97 -6.24 -6.20
CA LEU A 73 -8.86 -6.92 -5.28
C LEU A 73 -9.66 -7.94 -6.09
N GLU A 74 -9.61 -9.19 -5.68
CA GLU A 74 -10.39 -10.26 -6.27
C GLU A 74 -11.08 -11.04 -5.16
N SER A 75 -12.36 -11.34 -5.34
CA SER A 75 -13.09 -12.16 -4.39
C SER A 75 -14.10 -13.03 -5.13
N LYS A 76 -14.25 -14.28 -4.66
CA LYS A 76 -15.15 -15.28 -5.25
C LYS A 76 -15.84 -16.05 -4.13
N ASP A 77 -17.16 -16.11 -4.17
CA ASP A 77 -18.00 -16.82 -3.20
C ASP A 77 -17.70 -18.33 -3.15
N VAL A 78 -17.23 -18.91 -4.24
CA VAL A 78 -16.83 -20.32 -4.28
C VAL A 78 -15.68 -20.65 -3.31
N ASN A 79 -14.91 -19.65 -2.90
CA ASN A 79 -13.81 -19.79 -1.93
C ASN A 79 -14.27 -19.55 -0.48
N SER A 80 -15.57 -19.41 -0.24
CA SER A 80 -16.13 -19.15 1.10
C SER A 80 -16.39 -20.45 1.84
N ASP A 81 -16.25 -20.42 3.16
CA ASP A 81 -16.67 -21.50 4.06
C ASP A 81 -18.18 -21.48 4.33
N GLU A 82 -18.88 -20.40 3.91
CA GLU A 82 -20.32 -20.27 4.09
C GLU A 82 -21.09 -20.82 2.88
N ILE A 83 -21.92 -21.83 3.11
CA ILE A 83 -22.75 -22.48 2.06
C ILE A 83 -23.62 -21.47 1.33
N ARG A 84 -24.17 -20.46 2.02
CA ARG A 84 -24.99 -19.41 1.40
C ARG A 84 -24.25 -18.61 0.35
N ARG A 85 -22.98 -18.28 0.60
CA ARG A 85 -22.12 -17.57 -0.35
C ARG A 85 -21.78 -18.47 -1.53
N VAL A 86 -21.36 -19.70 -1.27
CA VAL A 86 -21.04 -20.70 -2.32
C VAL A 86 -22.25 -20.89 -3.25
N THR A 87 -23.48 -21.01 -2.70
CA THR A 87 -24.70 -21.17 -3.50
C THR A 87 -25.03 -19.90 -4.30
N ARG A 88 -24.76 -18.70 -3.75
CA ARG A 88 -24.97 -17.43 -4.43
C ARG A 88 -23.99 -17.24 -5.61
N GLY A 89 -22.74 -17.65 -5.44
CA GLY A 89 -21.75 -17.73 -6.51
C GLY A 89 -21.26 -16.38 -7.05
N PHE A 90 -21.27 -15.31 -6.26
CA PHE A 90 -20.79 -14.01 -6.69
C PHE A 90 -19.28 -13.98 -6.83
N SER A 91 -18.80 -13.19 -7.79
CA SER A 91 -17.37 -12.94 -7.97
C SER A 91 -17.15 -11.55 -8.53
N PHE A 92 -16.05 -10.92 -8.11
CA PHE A 92 -15.64 -9.64 -8.65
C PHE A 92 -14.11 -9.50 -8.70
N GLN A 93 -13.68 -8.59 -9.55
CA GLN A 93 -12.31 -8.11 -9.62
C GLN A 93 -12.34 -6.58 -9.69
N ASN A 94 -11.47 -5.93 -8.94
CA ASN A 94 -11.36 -4.48 -8.91
C ASN A 94 -9.88 -4.07 -8.81
N THR A 95 -9.58 -2.83 -9.18
CA THR A 95 -8.27 -2.23 -8.99
C THR A 95 -8.42 -0.97 -8.14
N VAL A 96 -7.81 -0.97 -6.97
CA VAL A 96 -7.79 0.17 -6.07
C VAL A 96 -6.45 0.88 -6.20
N LYS A 97 -6.50 2.19 -6.41
CA LYS A 97 -5.34 3.09 -6.38
C LYS A 97 -5.49 4.00 -5.18
N GLU A 98 -4.48 4.02 -4.34
CA GLU A 98 -4.47 4.82 -3.12
C GLU A 98 -3.30 5.79 -3.12
N LEU A 99 -3.59 7.05 -2.83
CA LEU A 99 -2.62 8.08 -2.54
C LEU A 99 -2.76 8.45 -1.07
N SER A 100 -1.72 8.27 -0.27
CA SER A 100 -1.76 8.58 1.15
C SER A 100 -0.62 9.50 1.59
N GLY A 101 -0.90 10.29 2.64
CA GLY A 101 0.07 11.15 3.29
C GLY A 101 -0.21 11.23 4.79
N GLY A 102 0.84 11.20 5.60
CA GLY A 102 0.68 11.23 7.05
C GLY A 102 2.00 11.15 7.81
N ILE A 103 1.88 10.81 9.08
CA ILE A 103 2.99 10.75 10.01
C ILE A 103 3.28 9.29 10.36
N GLU A 104 4.54 8.92 10.30
CA GLU A 104 5.07 7.65 10.77
C GLU A 104 5.87 7.89 12.05
N PHE A 105 5.57 7.12 13.08
CA PHE A 105 6.25 7.16 14.37
C PHE A 105 6.98 5.85 14.62
N ASN A 106 8.31 5.93 14.81
CA ASN A 106 9.17 4.82 15.20
C ASN A 106 9.24 4.72 16.72
N PHE A 107 9.00 3.54 17.28
CA PHE A 107 9.04 3.34 18.74
C PHE A 107 10.46 3.40 19.31
N PHE A 108 11.46 3.08 18.50
CA PHE A 108 12.88 3.19 18.87
C PHE A 108 13.60 4.13 17.92
N ASP A 109 14.69 4.72 18.40
CA ASP A 109 15.59 5.49 17.55
C ASP A 109 16.19 4.55 16.50
N PHE A 110 16.05 4.93 15.25
CA PHE A 110 16.46 4.13 14.10
C PHE A 110 17.51 4.90 13.30
N ASN A 111 18.70 4.30 13.19
CA ASN A 111 19.77 4.85 12.37
C ASN A 111 20.57 3.70 11.75
N ILE A 112 20.44 3.53 10.44
CA ILE A 112 21.09 2.46 9.70
C ILE A 112 22.63 2.61 9.72
N TYR A 113 23.11 3.84 9.84
CA TYR A 113 24.54 4.16 9.70
C TYR A 113 25.30 4.06 11.01
N ASN A 114 24.63 4.07 12.15
CA ASN A 114 25.28 3.87 13.44
C ASN A 114 25.28 2.37 13.79
N PRO A 115 26.45 1.69 13.82
CA PRO A 115 26.52 0.27 14.13
C PRO A 115 26.11 -0.08 15.57
N LEU A 116 26.06 0.91 16.47
CA LEU A 116 25.68 0.73 17.88
C LEU A 116 24.17 0.92 18.10
N GLU A 117 23.44 1.45 17.15
CA GLU A 117 22.00 1.64 17.25
C GLU A 117 21.22 0.45 16.69
N ARG A 118 19.96 0.34 17.10
CA ARG A 118 19.05 -0.71 16.64
C ARG A 118 18.75 -0.54 15.16
N LYS A 119 18.80 -1.63 14.41
CA LYS A 119 18.51 -1.67 12.97
C LYS A 119 17.08 -2.12 12.67
N ILE A 120 16.28 -2.38 13.70
CA ILE A 120 14.89 -2.80 13.61
C ILE A 120 14.09 -1.98 14.61
N THR A 121 13.01 -1.36 14.14
CA THR A 121 12.09 -0.60 14.97
C THR A 121 10.65 -0.87 14.54
N PRO A 122 9.76 -1.23 15.46
CA PRO A 122 8.33 -1.18 15.20
C PRO A 122 7.91 0.25 14.89
N TYR A 123 6.97 0.42 13.98
CA TYR A 123 6.43 1.73 13.66
C TYR A 123 4.91 1.70 13.53
N VAL A 124 4.30 2.85 13.72
CA VAL A 124 2.90 3.12 13.38
C VAL A 124 2.84 4.30 12.42
N PHE A 125 2.04 4.16 11.38
CA PHE A 125 1.73 5.23 10.45
C PHE A 125 0.23 5.50 10.49
N THR A 126 -0.13 6.77 10.46
CA THR A 126 -1.50 7.25 10.28
C THR A 126 -1.52 8.56 9.50
N GLY A 127 -2.64 8.84 8.84
CA GLY A 127 -2.76 10.04 8.03
C GLY A 127 -4.08 10.09 7.27
N LEU A 128 -4.04 10.68 6.09
CA LEU A 128 -5.18 10.73 5.17
C LEU A 128 -4.82 9.98 3.91
N SER A 129 -5.78 9.24 3.36
CA SER A 129 -5.66 8.60 2.05
C SER A 129 -6.85 8.91 1.17
N LEU A 130 -6.58 8.99 -0.12
CA LEU A 130 -7.57 9.12 -1.17
C LEU A 130 -7.49 7.87 -2.04
N SER A 131 -8.57 7.07 -1.99
CA SER A 131 -8.69 5.83 -2.73
C SER A 131 -9.59 6.01 -3.94
N PHE A 132 -9.15 5.51 -5.09
CA PHE A 132 -9.88 5.48 -6.35
C PHE A 132 -10.15 4.02 -6.71
N TYR A 133 -11.40 3.71 -7.00
CA TYR A 133 -11.85 2.37 -7.35
C TYR A 133 -13.09 2.41 -8.23
N ASP A 134 -13.41 1.29 -8.85
CA ASP A 134 -14.62 1.14 -9.62
C ASP A 134 -15.76 0.66 -8.73
N SER A 135 -16.92 1.35 -8.77
CA SER A 135 -18.14 0.84 -8.19
C SER A 135 -18.69 -0.26 -9.08
N LEU A 136 -19.09 -1.37 -8.45
CA LEU A 136 -19.57 -2.56 -9.13
C LEU A 136 -20.96 -2.92 -8.61
N PHE A 137 -21.82 -3.41 -9.49
CA PHE A 137 -23.07 -4.05 -9.10
C PHE A 137 -23.11 -5.49 -9.62
N PHE A 138 -23.88 -6.35 -8.96
CA PHE A 138 -24.01 -7.74 -9.36
C PHE A 138 -25.24 -7.97 -10.20
N LYS A 139 -25.03 -8.58 -11.38
CA LYS A 139 -26.08 -9.01 -12.27
C LYS A 139 -25.83 -10.47 -12.68
N TYR A 140 -26.81 -11.32 -12.45
CA TYR A 140 -26.70 -12.77 -12.73
C TYR A 140 -25.43 -13.42 -12.14
N GLY A 141 -24.98 -12.96 -10.94
CA GLY A 141 -23.84 -13.51 -10.23
C GLY A 141 -22.48 -12.93 -10.64
N GLN A 142 -22.42 -12.08 -11.67
CA GLN A 142 -21.20 -11.42 -12.12
C GLN A 142 -21.19 -9.93 -11.77
N ALA A 143 -20.02 -9.41 -11.48
CA ALA A 143 -19.84 -8.00 -11.23
C ALA A 143 -19.78 -7.22 -12.55
N GLU A 144 -20.63 -6.22 -12.68
CA GLU A 144 -20.64 -5.27 -13.79
C GLU A 144 -20.18 -3.90 -13.29
N PHE A 145 -19.47 -3.14 -14.16
CA PHE A 145 -19.02 -1.78 -13.86
C PHE A 145 -20.22 -0.83 -13.78
N ASP A 146 -20.26 -0.01 -12.72
CA ASP A 146 -21.23 1.06 -12.55
C ASP A 146 -20.57 2.43 -12.81
N SER A 147 -19.66 2.83 -11.93
CA SER A 147 -19.01 4.14 -12.01
C SER A 147 -17.65 4.15 -11.31
N LYS A 148 -16.82 5.13 -11.66
CA LYS A 148 -15.58 5.40 -10.91
C LYS A 148 -15.89 6.17 -9.65
N GLN A 149 -15.39 5.69 -8.54
CA GLN A 149 -15.59 6.30 -7.22
C GLN A 149 -14.26 6.73 -6.61
N LYS A 150 -14.37 7.68 -5.69
CA LYS A 150 -13.27 8.12 -4.85
C LYS A 150 -13.74 8.23 -3.40
N THR A 151 -12.90 7.81 -2.49
CA THR A 151 -13.21 7.83 -1.04
C THR A 151 -12.02 8.34 -0.26
N LEU A 152 -12.30 9.18 0.73
CA LEU A 152 -11.31 9.56 1.73
C LEU A 152 -11.31 8.52 2.85
N ALA A 153 -10.12 8.09 3.27
CA ALA A 153 -9.94 7.12 4.34
C ALA A 153 -8.83 7.54 5.31
N LEU A 154 -8.83 6.94 6.48
CA LEU A 154 -7.80 7.09 7.51
C LEU A 154 -7.01 5.77 7.57
N PRO A 155 -5.82 5.70 6.96
CA PRO A 155 -4.99 4.51 7.03
C PRO A 155 -4.36 4.38 8.41
N ILE A 156 -4.30 3.16 8.92
CA ILE A 156 -3.50 2.78 10.09
C ILE A 156 -2.61 1.63 9.64
N ILE A 157 -1.29 1.84 9.69
CA ILE A 157 -0.30 0.85 9.28
C ILE A 157 0.61 0.55 10.46
N LEU A 158 0.78 -0.72 10.74
CA LEU A 158 1.73 -1.23 11.71
C LEU A 158 2.80 -2.01 10.95
N GLY A 159 4.05 -1.83 11.33
CA GLY A 159 5.16 -2.52 10.70
C GLY A 159 6.41 -2.56 11.56
N VAL A 160 7.41 -3.19 11.01
CA VAL A 160 8.75 -3.36 11.61
C VAL A 160 9.81 -3.06 10.58
#